data_0068bfa5f806c9a932c845cb5dd4fd48
#
_entry.id   0068bfa5f806c9a932c845cb5dd4fd48
#
_cell.length_a   1.000
_cell.length_b   1.000
_cell.length_c   1.000
_cell.angle_alpha   90.00
_cell.angle_beta   90.00
_cell.angle_gamma   90.00
#
_symmetry.space_group_name_H-M   'P 1'
#
loop_
_entity.id
_entity.type
_entity.pdbx_description
1 polymer ?
#
loop_
_entity_poly.entity_id
_entity_poly.type
_entity_poly.pdbx_seq_one_letter_code
_entity_poly.pdbx_strand_id
1 'polypeptide(L)'
;MADPVTVITTIYNGSRFIDGFARNLVQTLRAQDRAILLDDGSNPPLVLPEILRSDARIKLITAKRLGRGAALNLAIGNCKTGLIAIQDIDDLSLPGRLAAQADFLAARPDALSFTPAQSDWPIIRRKGSRQIAPSRLYVSNPFHHSSLAFHRDIWVGAGGYDTNLPCCIDLDFYLRAACRAGASFWQLDTPFIARNLDPAERFYAAIPSDIYRATLQTVLDRYRADVGFSHWMILAMMRTKLGIARGTRG
;
A
#
# COMPACT_ATOMS: atom_id res chain seq x y z
N MET A 1 4.83 24.95 3.60
CA MET A 1 4.87 23.69 4.41
C MET A 1 4.19 22.61 3.57
N ALA A 2 4.75 21.41 3.51
CA ALA A 2 4.13 20.29 2.78
C ALA A 2 2.75 19.97 3.39
N ASP A 3 1.81 19.52 2.54
CA ASP A 3 0.44 19.20 2.96
C ASP A 3 0.39 18.11 4.04
N PRO A 4 -0.61 18.14 4.93
CA PRO A 4 -0.80 17.11 5.93
C PRO A 4 -1.17 15.77 5.30
N VAL A 5 -0.58 14.69 5.84
CA VAL A 5 -0.84 13.30 5.42
C VAL A 5 -1.63 12.59 6.50
N THR A 6 -2.61 11.76 6.10
CA THR A 6 -3.17 10.76 7.01
C THR A 6 -2.57 9.39 6.73
N VAL A 7 -1.90 8.81 7.72
CA VAL A 7 -1.45 7.42 7.69
C VAL A 7 -2.63 6.50 7.99
N ILE A 8 -2.84 5.51 7.13
CA ILE A 8 -3.90 4.50 7.26
C ILE A 8 -3.27 3.15 7.57
N THR A 9 -3.72 2.53 8.65
CA THR A 9 -3.34 1.16 9.04
C THR A 9 -4.59 0.37 9.38
N THR A 10 -4.82 -0.73 8.66
CA THR A 10 -5.87 -1.70 8.98
C THR A 10 -5.25 -2.88 9.73
N ILE A 11 -5.91 -3.32 10.80
CA ILE A 11 -5.37 -4.29 11.75
C ILE A 11 -6.39 -5.42 11.92
N TYR A 12 -5.93 -6.66 11.75
CA TYR A 12 -6.69 -7.86 12.10
C TYR A 12 -5.78 -8.87 12.79
N ASN A 13 -6.04 -9.15 14.07
CA ASN A 13 -5.21 -10.02 14.90
C ASN A 13 -3.72 -9.66 14.91
N GLY A 14 -3.42 -8.35 14.81
CA GLY A 14 -2.06 -7.82 14.69
C GLY A 14 -1.48 -7.28 16.00
N SER A 15 -2.07 -7.60 17.16
CA SER A 15 -1.70 -7.05 18.47
C SER A 15 -0.21 -7.25 18.84
N ARG A 16 0.42 -8.33 18.36
CA ARG A 16 1.84 -8.60 18.58
C ARG A 16 2.79 -7.54 18.02
N PHE A 17 2.36 -6.78 17.01
CA PHE A 17 3.18 -5.73 16.37
C PHE A 17 2.93 -4.35 16.98
N ILE A 18 1.87 -4.18 17.78
CA ILE A 18 1.34 -2.87 18.15
C ILE A 18 2.34 -1.98 18.87
N ASP A 19 3.19 -2.52 19.74
CA ASP A 19 4.15 -1.73 20.53
C ASP A 19 5.29 -1.17 19.68
N GLY A 20 5.82 -1.98 18.76
CA GLY A 20 6.84 -1.54 17.79
C GLY A 20 6.28 -0.51 16.81
N PHE A 21 5.11 -0.80 16.26
CA PHE A 21 4.37 0.09 15.38
C PHE A 21 4.04 1.43 16.06
N ALA A 22 3.57 1.41 17.31
CA ALA A 22 3.19 2.60 18.05
C ALA A 22 4.36 3.58 18.20
N ARG A 23 5.51 3.09 18.65
CA ARG A 23 6.72 3.91 18.78
C ARG A 23 7.14 4.49 17.42
N ASN A 24 7.12 3.67 16.38
CA ASN A 24 7.46 4.11 15.03
C ASN A 24 6.50 5.17 14.50
N LEU A 25 5.19 4.95 14.62
CA LEU A 25 4.17 5.87 14.12
C LEU A 25 4.31 7.26 14.75
N VAL A 26 4.40 7.32 16.08
CA VAL A 26 4.52 8.60 16.80
C VAL A 26 5.79 9.37 16.40
N GLN A 27 6.91 8.65 16.18
CA GLN A 27 8.18 9.25 15.78
C GLN A 27 8.19 9.74 14.33
N THR A 28 7.39 9.15 13.45
CA THR A 28 7.40 9.46 12.01
C THR A 28 6.30 10.43 11.60
N LEU A 29 5.23 10.57 12.36
CA LEU A 29 4.20 11.58 12.14
C LEU A 29 4.75 13.00 12.40
N ARG A 30 4.61 13.88 11.40
CA ARG A 30 4.85 15.33 11.57
C ARG A 30 3.71 15.95 12.39
N ALA A 31 3.91 17.16 12.93
CA ALA A 31 2.90 17.81 13.78
C ALA A 31 1.52 17.97 13.11
N GLN A 32 1.50 18.24 11.79
CA GLN A 32 0.29 18.40 11.01
C GLN A 32 -0.33 17.08 10.53
N ASP A 33 0.41 15.96 10.58
CA ASP A 33 -0.07 14.66 10.10
C ASP A 33 -1.09 14.04 11.05
N ARG A 34 -1.82 13.07 10.56
CA ARG A 34 -2.81 12.30 11.30
C ARG A 34 -2.59 10.82 11.04
N ALA A 35 -3.18 9.97 11.88
CA ALA A 35 -3.26 8.54 11.63
C ALA A 35 -4.67 8.03 11.94
N ILE A 36 -5.14 7.11 11.12
CA ILE A 36 -6.35 6.33 11.37
C ILE A 36 -5.93 4.86 11.43
N LEU A 37 -6.11 4.28 12.61
CA LEU A 37 -5.96 2.87 12.88
C LEU A 37 -7.35 2.25 12.82
N LEU A 38 -7.55 1.22 12.02
CA LEU A 38 -8.82 0.52 11.94
C LEU A 38 -8.62 -0.93 12.39
N ASP A 39 -9.22 -1.27 13.54
CA ASP A 39 -9.32 -2.65 14.00
C ASP A 39 -10.48 -3.34 13.27
N ASP A 40 -10.15 -4.25 12.37
CA ASP A 40 -11.08 -4.99 11.53
C ASP A 40 -11.61 -6.27 12.23
N GLY A 41 -12.06 -6.11 13.48
CA GLY A 41 -12.65 -7.19 14.25
C GLY A 41 -11.65 -8.20 14.79
N SER A 42 -10.54 -7.72 15.36
CA SER A 42 -9.56 -8.59 16.03
C SER A 42 -10.16 -9.32 17.22
N ASN A 43 -9.67 -10.54 17.45
CA ASN A 43 -10.03 -11.35 18.63
C ASN A 43 -8.75 -11.91 19.30
N PRO A 44 -8.39 -11.42 20.51
CA PRO A 44 -9.08 -10.40 21.29
C PRO A 44 -9.06 -9.02 20.62
N PRO A 45 -9.98 -8.10 20.99
CA PRO A 45 -10.01 -6.73 20.48
C PRO A 45 -8.68 -6.01 20.68
N LEU A 46 -8.31 -5.16 19.72
CA LEU A 46 -7.08 -4.40 19.78
C LEU A 46 -7.10 -3.40 20.94
N VAL A 47 -6.07 -3.47 21.79
CA VAL A 47 -5.82 -2.49 22.85
C VAL A 47 -4.65 -1.62 22.42
N LEU A 48 -4.90 -0.31 22.28
CA LEU A 48 -3.82 0.63 21.93
C LEU A 48 -2.92 0.88 23.15
N PRO A 49 -1.60 0.92 22.95
CA PRO A 49 -0.65 1.46 23.95
C PRO A 49 -0.96 2.91 24.31
N GLU A 50 -0.59 3.33 25.51
CA GLU A 50 -0.86 4.70 26.02
C GLU A 50 -0.32 5.77 25.10
N ILE A 51 0.87 5.57 24.52
CA ILE A 51 1.49 6.51 23.59
C ILE A 51 0.63 6.81 22.35
N LEU A 52 -0.24 5.87 21.91
CA LEU A 52 -1.20 6.11 20.83
C LEU A 52 -2.51 6.69 21.32
N ARG A 53 -2.97 6.28 22.53
CA ARG A 53 -4.24 6.78 23.12
C ARG A 53 -4.17 8.25 23.49
N SER A 54 -3.02 8.71 23.97
CA SER A 54 -2.80 10.09 24.40
C SER A 54 -2.44 11.04 23.25
N ASP A 55 -2.15 10.53 22.04
CA ASP A 55 -1.78 11.36 20.89
C ASP A 55 -3.01 11.81 20.11
N ALA A 56 -3.34 13.11 20.19
CA ALA A 56 -4.51 13.70 19.52
C ALA A 56 -4.48 13.61 17.98
N ARG A 57 -3.32 13.24 17.38
CA ARG A 57 -3.20 13.01 15.94
C ARG A 57 -3.75 11.66 15.52
N ILE A 58 -4.02 10.74 16.45
CA ILE A 58 -4.34 9.34 16.20
C ILE A 58 -5.81 9.06 16.50
N LYS A 59 -6.49 8.41 15.56
CA LYS A 59 -7.88 7.96 15.69
C LYS A 59 -7.93 6.44 15.54
N LEU A 60 -8.51 5.75 16.53
CA LEU A 60 -8.90 4.33 16.38
C LEU A 60 -10.35 4.25 15.89
N ILE A 61 -10.59 3.40 14.91
CA ILE A 61 -11.91 2.95 14.47
C ILE A 61 -11.96 1.45 14.70
N THR A 62 -12.99 0.97 15.40
CA THR A 62 -13.25 -0.46 15.58
C THR A 62 -14.45 -0.85 14.73
N ALA A 63 -14.30 -1.91 13.96
CA ALA A 63 -15.36 -2.46 13.12
C ALA A 63 -15.54 -3.96 13.38
N LYS A 64 -16.66 -4.53 12.98
CA LYS A 64 -16.78 -5.99 12.81
C LYS A 64 -15.95 -6.39 11.61
N ARG A 65 -15.54 -7.66 11.52
CA ARG A 65 -14.73 -8.19 10.41
C ARG A 65 -15.34 -7.83 9.05
N LEU A 66 -14.71 -6.88 8.36
CA LEU A 66 -15.12 -6.36 7.05
C LEU A 66 -14.34 -6.99 5.90
N GLY A 67 -13.09 -7.38 6.17
CA GLY A 67 -12.07 -7.69 5.18
C GLY A 67 -11.25 -6.46 4.77
N ARG A 68 -10.00 -6.71 4.36
CA ARG A 68 -8.98 -5.65 4.19
C ARG A 68 -9.40 -4.53 3.23
N GLY A 69 -10.04 -4.86 2.09
CA GLY A 69 -10.47 -3.85 1.13
C GLY A 69 -11.52 -2.90 1.71
N ALA A 70 -12.55 -3.45 2.38
CA ALA A 70 -13.59 -2.66 3.02
C ALA A 70 -13.06 -1.87 4.23
N ALA A 71 -12.15 -2.46 5.01
CA ALA A 71 -11.49 -1.78 6.12
C ALA A 71 -10.67 -0.57 5.65
N LEU A 72 -9.89 -0.71 4.56
CA LEU A 72 -9.17 0.41 3.95
C LEU A 72 -10.13 1.49 3.46
N ASN A 73 -11.21 1.12 2.79
CA ASN A 73 -12.22 2.07 2.31
C ASN A 73 -12.87 2.84 3.47
N LEU A 74 -13.22 2.16 4.55
CA LEU A 74 -13.80 2.79 5.73
C LEU A 74 -12.81 3.77 6.38
N ALA A 75 -11.55 3.39 6.52
CA ALA A 75 -10.51 4.24 7.10
C ALA A 75 -10.25 5.47 6.23
N ILE A 76 -10.07 5.30 4.91
CA ILE A 76 -9.84 6.40 3.97
C ILE A 76 -11.06 7.32 3.87
N GLY A 77 -12.27 6.78 3.90
CA GLY A 77 -13.50 7.56 3.93
C GLY A 77 -13.62 8.48 5.15
N ASN A 78 -12.95 8.14 6.25
CA ASN A 78 -12.89 8.97 7.47
C ASN A 78 -11.76 10.00 7.47
N CYS A 79 -10.89 10.04 6.45
CA CYS A 79 -9.80 11.00 6.36
C CYS A 79 -10.33 12.41 6.06
N LYS A 80 -9.69 13.40 6.69
CA LYS A 80 -9.96 14.82 6.44
C LYS A 80 -8.83 15.51 5.66
N THR A 81 -7.68 14.85 5.50
CA THR A 81 -6.55 15.36 4.73
C THR A 81 -6.67 14.98 3.26
N GLY A 82 -6.05 15.77 2.37
CA GLY A 82 -5.97 15.48 0.94
C GLY A 82 -4.99 14.35 0.61
N LEU A 83 -3.98 14.11 1.45
CA LEU A 83 -2.96 13.09 1.24
C LEU A 83 -3.16 11.89 2.16
N ILE A 84 -3.03 10.71 1.58
CA ILE A 84 -3.12 9.41 2.23
C ILE A 84 -1.77 8.70 2.12
N ALA A 85 -1.31 8.07 3.19
CA ALA A 85 -0.19 7.12 3.18
C ALA A 85 -0.64 5.79 3.80
N ILE A 86 -0.35 4.69 3.15
CA ILE A 86 -0.64 3.35 3.69
C ILE A 86 0.56 2.86 4.48
N GLN A 87 0.32 2.26 5.64
CA GLN A 87 1.33 1.57 6.43
C GLN A 87 0.73 0.31 7.04
N ASP A 88 1.35 -0.83 6.79
CA ASP A 88 0.97 -2.09 7.42
C ASP A 88 1.51 -2.12 8.85
N ILE A 89 0.81 -2.80 9.76
CA ILE A 89 1.15 -2.82 11.20
C ILE A 89 2.48 -3.53 11.50
N ASP A 90 2.90 -4.43 10.63
CA ASP A 90 4.12 -5.22 10.72
C ASP A 90 5.34 -4.56 10.04
N ASP A 91 5.13 -3.44 9.32
CA ASP A 91 6.18 -2.68 8.66
C ASP A 91 6.47 -1.35 9.41
N LEU A 92 7.69 -0.84 9.27
CA LEU A 92 8.10 0.43 9.90
C LEU A 92 8.39 1.50 8.84
N SER A 93 7.86 2.69 9.05
CA SER A 93 8.25 3.88 8.27
C SER A 93 9.61 4.39 8.74
N LEU A 94 10.48 4.77 7.79
CA LEU A 94 11.74 5.40 8.12
C LEU A 94 11.59 6.93 8.19
N PRO A 95 12.46 7.62 8.95
CA PRO A 95 12.41 9.05 9.10
C PRO A 95 12.40 9.78 7.75
N GLY A 96 11.57 10.81 7.64
CA GLY A 96 11.45 11.63 6.43
C GLY A 96 10.50 11.10 5.37
N ARG A 97 9.95 9.88 5.49
CA ARG A 97 9.02 9.30 4.51
C ARG A 97 7.87 10.23 4.16
N LEU A 98 7.10 10.66 5.17
CA LEU A 98 5.89 11.44 4.95
C LEU A 98 6.18 12.83 4.36
N ALA A 99 7.30 13.46 4.75
CA ALA A 99 7.74 14.71 4.16
C ALA A 99 8.11 14.54 2.69
N ALA A 100 8.97 13.56 2.37
CA ALA A 100 9.42 13.32 1.00
C ALA A 100 8.28 12.96 0.06
N GLN A 101 7.32 12.13 0.51
CA GLN A 101 6.16 11.77 -0.31
C GLN A 101 5.17 12.93 -0.45
N ALA A 102 4.95 13.74 0.58
CA ALA A 102 4.09 14.92 0.50
C ALA A 102 4.66 15.97 -0.46
N ASP A 103 5.96 16.27 -0.36
CA ASP A 103 6.63 17.20 -1.28
C ASP A 103 6.58 16.70 -2.74
N PHE A 104 6.77 15.39 -2.94
CA PHE A 104 6.67 14.78 -4.25
C PHE A 104 5.26 14.90 -4.85
N LEU A 105 4.23 14.60 -4.04
CA LEU A 105 2.83 14.62 -4.46
C LEU A 105 2.29 16.04 -4.68
N ALA A 106 2.81 17.04 -3.99
CA ALA A 106 2.48 18.45 -4.25
C ALA A 106 2.79 18.86 -5.69
N ALA A 107 3.87 18.32 -6.27
CA ALA A 107 4.24 18.58 -7.68
C ALA A 107 3.57 17.61 -8.67
N ARG A 108 2.97 16.51 -8.19
CA ARG A 108 2.37 15.44 -9.02
C ARG A 108 1.10 14.90 -8.36
N PRO A 109 -0.01 15.64 -8.41
CA PRO A 109 -1.25 15.25 -7.74
C PRO A 109 -1.91 13.99 -8.32
N ASP A 110 -1.55 13.62 -9.55
CA ASP A 110 -1.99 12.39 -10.22
C ASP A 110 -1.18 11.14 -9.84
N ALA A 111 -0.15 11.28 -8.99
CA ALA A 111 0.76 10.18 -8.73
C ALA A 111 0.30 9.22 -7.63
N LEU A 112 0.48 7.92 -7.85
CA LEU A 112 0.70 6.93 -6.80
C LEU A 112 2.20 6.91 -6.52
N SER A 113 2.60 7.37 -5.33
CA SER A 113 3.99 7.44 -4.88
C SER A 113 4.35 6.22 -4.04
N PHE A 114 5.40 5.51 -4.44
CA PHE A 114 5.96 4.36 -3.73
C PHE A 114 7.40 4.62 -3.32
N THR A 115 7.88 3.86 -2.34
CA THR A 115 9.29 3.84 -1.97
C THR A 115 9.82 2.40 -1.91
N PRO A 116 11.11 2.16 -2.17
CA PRO A 116 11.70 0.86 -1.90
C PRO A 116 11.69 0.55 -0.41
N ALA A 117 11.80 -0.73 -0.07
CA ALA A 117 12.14 -1.16 1.28
C ALA A 117 13.67 -1.26 1.44
N GLN A 118 14.17 -1.19 2.68
CA GLN A 118 15.59 -1.40 2.99
C GLN A 118 16.10 -2.78 2.58
N SER A 119 15.19 -3.77 2.55
CA SER A 119 15.49 -5.16 2.14
C SER A 119 15.56 -5.36 0.63
N ASP A 120 15.18 -4.36 -0.18
CA ASP A 120 15.23 -4.49 -1.63
C ASP A 120 16.69 -4.43 -2.10
N TRP A 121 17.11 -5.44 -2.83
CA TRP A 121 18.48 -5.55 -3.36
C TRP A 121 18.49 -5.55 -4.90
N PRO A 122 19.48 -4.90 -5.52
CA PRO A 122 20.42 -3.93 -4.94
C PRO A 122 19.75 -2.57 -4.72
N ILE A 123 20.04 -1.94 -3.58
CA ILE A 123 19.63 -0.54 -3.36
C ILE A 123 20.53 0.32 -4.24
N ILE A 124 20.07 0.60 -5.45
CA ILE A 124 20.72 1.64 -6.27
C ILE A 124 20.27 2.96 -5.64
N ARG A 125 21.12 3.52 -4.80
CA ARG A 125 20.93 4.86 -4.20
C ARG A 125 21.08 5.92 -5.29
N ARG A 126 20.06 6.08 -6.11
CA ARG A 126 19.90 7.24 -6.98
C ARG A 126 19.14 8.29 -6.19
N LYS A 127 19.54 9.54 -6.30
CA LYS A 127 18.71 10.65 -5.79
C LYS A 127 17.68 10.95 -6.87
N GLY A 128 16.40 10.80 -6.54
CA GLY A 128 15.33 11.14 -7.45
C GLY A 128 14.11 10.24 -7.35
N SER A 129 13.40 10.14 -8.45
CA SER A 129 12.23 9.30 -8.62
C SER A 129 12.17 8.78 -10.06
N ARG A 130 11.49 7.67 -10.27
CA ARG A 130 11.25 7.09 -11.60
C ARG A 130 9.79 6.75 -11.79
N GLN A 131 9.31 7.00 -13.00
CA GLN A 131 7.99 6.58 -13.41
C GLN A 131 8.00 5.10 -13.80
N ILE A 132 6.98 4.36 -13.41
CA ILE A 132 6.80 2.95 -13.71
C ILE A 132 5.53 2.80 -14.54
N ALA A 133 5.64 2.20 -15.71
CA ALA A 133 4.47 1.95 -16.55
C ALA A 133 3.50 0.95 -15.88
N PRO A 134 2.18 1.19 -15.90
CA PRO A 134 1.19 0.25 -15.35
C PRO A 134 1.33 -1.17 -15.91
N SER A 135 1.69 -1.31 -17.17
CA SER A 135 1.94 -2.61 -17.82
C SER A 135 3.08 -3.41 -17.19
N ARG A 136 3.99 -2.79 -16.41
CA ARG A 136 5.03 -3.49 -15.65
C ARG A 136 4.44 -4.45 -14.63
N LEU A 137 3.24 -4.15 -14.13
CA LEU A 137 2.52 -4.98 -13.16
C LEU A 137 2.12 -6.36 -13.73
N TYR A 138 2.07 -6.53 -15.03
CA TYR A 138 1.81 -7.84 -15.66
C TYR A 138 2.99 -8.81 -15.54
N VAL A 139 4.20 -8.29 -15.35
CA VAL A 139 5.41 -9.12 -15.16
C VAL A 139 5.64 -9.41 -13.67
N SER A 140 5.57 -8.40 -12.85
CA SER A 140 5.66 -8.52 -11.39
C SER A 140 5.17 -7.24 -10.72
N ASN A 141 4.69 -7.33 -9.48
CA ASN A 141 4.41 -6.14 -8.68
C ASN A 141 5.73 -5.67 -8.01
N PRO A 142 6.32 -4.52 -8.40
CA PRO A 142 7.54 -4.00 -7.81
C PRO A 142 7.28 -3.16 -6.55
N PHE A 143 6.02 -2.98 -6.17
CA PHE A 143 5.62 -2.05 -5.12
C PHE A 143 5.29 -2.78 -3.82
N HIS A 144 5.58 -2.11 -2.71
CA HIS A 144 5.12 -2.51 -1.39
C HIS A 144 3.90 -1.67 -1.02
N HIS A 145 2.79 -2.29 -0.66
CA HIS A 145 1.56 -1.59 -0.32
C HIS A 145 1.77 -0.64 0.86
N SER A 146 2.54 -1.05 1.85
CA SER A 146 2.91 -0.23 3.02
C SER A 146 3.76 1.01 2.69
N SER A 147 4.26 1.13 1.45
CA SER A 147 5.00 2.31 0.99
C SER A 147 4.17 3.31 0.19
N LEU A 148 2.93 2.98 -0.12
CA LEU A 148 2.06 3.79 -0.97
C LEU A 148 1.65 5.10 -0.30
N ALA A 149 1.73 6.21 -1.05
CA ALA A 149 1.07 7.47 -0.72
C ALA A 149 0.46 8.10 -1.99
N PHE A 150 -0.65 8.82 -1.83
CA PHE A 150 -1.41 9.37 -2.96
C PHE A 150 -2.41 10.44 -2.51
N HIS A 151 -2.92 11.25 -3.45
CA HIS A 151 -4.05 12.13 -3.20
C HIS A 151 -5.36 11.34 -3.08
N ARG A 152 -6.17 11.69 -2.07
CA ARG A 152 -7.46 11.03 -1.80
C ARG A 152 -8.39 11.01 -3.02
N ASP A 153 -8.30 11.98 -3.90
CA ASP A 153 -9.11 12.07 -5.12
C ASP A 153 -8.83 10.92 -6.09
N ILE A 154 -7.61 10.36 -6.09
CA ILE A 154 -7.30 9.13 -6.85
C ILE A 154 -8.12 7.95 -6.33
N TRP A 155 -8.25 7.82 -4.99
CA TRP A 155 -9.09 6.77 -4.40
C TRP A 155 -10.57 6.94 -4.76
N VAL A 156 -11.07 8.18 -4.76
CA VAL A 156 -12.44 8.49 -5.18
C VAL A 156 -12.62 8.15 -6.67
N GLY A 157 -11.73 8.61 -7.55
CA GLY A 157 -11.79 8.35 -8.99
C GLY A 157 -11.65 6.88 -9.36
N ALA A 158 -10.85 6.13 -8.59
CA ALA A 158 -10.74 4.68 -8.74
C ALA A 158 -11.98 3.90 -8.23
N GLY A 159 -12.82 4.53 -7.41
CA GLY A 159 -13.96 3.87 -6.75
C GLY A 159 -13.53 2.99 -5.55
N GLY A 160 -12.44 3.36 -4.89
CA GLY A 160 -11.93 2.67 -3.70
C GLY A 160 -11.24 1.32 -3.98
N TYR A 161 -11.01 0.55 -2.91
CA TYR A 161 -10.52 -0.83 -2.98
C TYR A 161 -11.68 -1.79 -3.28
N ASP A 162 -11.44 -2.84 -4.07
CA ASP A 162 -12.44 -3.89 -4.31
C ASP A 162 -12.64 -4.73 -3.03
N THR A 163 -13.86 -4.75 -2.53
CA THR A 163 -14.22 -5.44 -1.29
C THR A 163 -14.51 -6.92 -1.48
N ASN A 164 -14.61 -7.38 -2.73
CA ASN A 164 -14.95 -8.76 -3.08
C ASN A 164 -13.73 -9.63 -3.36
N LEU A 165 -12.54 -9.02 -3.45
CA LEU A 165 -11.32 -9.75 -3.71
C LEU A 165 -10.75 -10.35 -2.41
N PRO A 166 -10.45 -11.66 -2.38
CA PRO A 166 -9.84 -12.30 -1.21
C PRO A 166 -8.37 -11.90 -1.01
N CYS A 167 -7.70 -11.47 -2.08
CA CYS A 167 -6.31 -11.01 -2.09
C CYS A 167 -6.05 -10.11 -3.29
N CYS A 168 -4.78 -9.68 -3.52
CA CYS A 168 -4.38 -8.83 -4.65
C CYS A 168 -5.14 -7.48 -4.71
N ILE A 169 -5.70 -7.02 -3.60
CA ILE A 169 -6.47 -5.78 -3.54
C ILE A 169 -5.63 -4.55 -3.86
N ASP A 170 -4.35 -4.59 -3.53
CA ASP A 170 -3.34 -3.58 -3.84
C ASP A 170 -3.11 -3.50 -5.36
N LEU A 171 -2.86 -4.63 -6.00
CA LEU A 171 -2.67 -4.70 -7.45
C LEU A 171 -3.90 -4.22 -8.22
N ASP A 172 -5.10 -4.66 -7.80
CA ASP A 172 -6.36 -4.19 -8.37
C ASP A 172 -6.52 -2.69 -8.22
N PHE A 173 -6.25 -2.15 -7.02
CA PHE A 173 -6.34 -0.71 -6.78
C PHE A 173 -5.37 0.09 -7.67
N TYR A 174 -4.13 -0.36 -7.82
CA TYR A 174 -3.15 0.32 -8.68
C TYR A 174 -3.61 0.36 -10.14
N LEU A 175 -4.00 -0.78 -10.70
CA LEU A 175 -4.46 -0.85 -12.08
C LEU A 175 -5.76 -0.03 -12.28
N ARG A 176 -6.67 -0.11 -11.32
CA ARG A 176 -7.91 0.66 -11.35
C ARG A 176 -7.67 2.17 -11.27
N ALA A 177 -6.75 2.61 -10.40
CA ALA A 177 -6.34 4.00 -10.31
C ALA A 177 -5.74 4.50 -11.62
N ALA A 178 -4.90 3.71 -12.28
CA ALA A 178 -4.38 4.07 -13.60
C ALA A 178 -5.47 4.17 -14.66
N CYS A 179 -6.36 3.16 -14.73
CA CYS A 179 -7.36 3.08 -15.80
C CYS A 179 -8.55 4.04 -15.62
N ARG A 180 -8.95 4.33 -14.38
CA ARG A 180 -10.15 5.12 -14.10
C ARG A 180 -9.87 6.52 -13.59
N ALA A 181 -8.78 6.71 -12.83
CA ALA A 181 -8.39 8.01 -12.28
C ALA A 181 -7.21 8.65 -13.03
N GLY A 182 -6.67 8.01 -14.06
CA GLY A 182 -5.51 8.50 -14.81
C GLY A 182 -4.22 8.53 -13.99
N ALA A 183 -4.14 7.75 -12.91
CA ALA A 183 -3.01 7.81 -12.00
C ALA A 183 -1.71 7.31 -12.65
N SER A 184 -0.63 8.04 -12.42
CA SER A 184 0.73 7.67 -12.78
C SER A 184 1.44 6.96 -11.62
N PHE A 185 2.35 6.00 -11.91
CA PHE A 185 3.09 5.28 -10.86
C PHE A 185 4.51 5.81 -10.76
N TRP A 186 4.92 6.17 -9.56
CA TRP A 186 6.23 6.71 -9.30
C TRP A 186 6.89 6.01 -8.10
N GLN A 187 8.14 5.64 -8.26
CA GLN A 187 8.95 5.12 -7.17
C GLN A 187 10.05 6.13 -6.83
N LEU A 188 10.05 6.62 -5.60
CA LEU A 188 11.17 7.38 -5.05
C LEU A 188 12.37 6.45 -4.91
N ASP A 189 13.58 6.97 -5.09
CA ASP A 189 14.80 6.13 -5.03
C ASP A 189 15.30 5.90 -3.58
N THR A 190 14.81 6.68 -2.62
CA THR A 190 15.17 6.51 -1.20
C THR A 190 14.31 5.43 -0.56
N PRO A 191 14.88 4.42 0.10
CA PRO A 191 14.12 3.44 0.86
C PRO A 191 13.59 4.06 2.14
N PHE A 192 12.25 4.10 2.27
CA PHE A 192 11.58 4.67 3.44
C PHE A 192 10.74 3.67 4.22
N ILE A 193 10.87 2.37 3.92
CA ILE A 193 10.19 1.29 4.63
C ILE A 193 11.19 0.25 5.10
N ALA A 194 11.10 -0.17 6.35
CA ALA A 194 11.68 -1.40 6.85
C ALA A 194 10.57 -2.43 7.00
N ARG A 195 10.67 -3.52 6.22
CA ARG A 195 9.64 -4.55 6.16
C ARG A 195 9.90 -5.67 7.15
N ASN A 196 8.83 -6.21 7.73
CA ASN A 196 8.90 -7.51 8.36
C ASN A 196 9.10 -8.58 7.27
N LEU A 197 10.20 -9.33 7.36
CA LEU A 197 10.55 -10.37 6.39
C LEU A 197 10.22 -11.78 6.87
N ASP A 198 9.64 -11.95 8.06
CA ASP A 198 9.27 -13.26 8.56
C ASP A 198 8.13 -13.86 7.72
N PRO A 199 8.37 -14.95 6.96
CA PRO A 199 7.35 -15.55 6.11
C PRO A 199 6.15 -16.08 6.90
N ALA A 200 6.35 -16.51 8.16
CA ALA A 200 5.29 -17.05 9.02
C ALA A 200 4.30 -15.98 9.47
N GLU A 201 4.69 -14.71 9.42
CA GLU A 201 3.89 -13.59 9.89
C GLU A 201 3.16 -12.84 8.78
N ARG A 202 3.44 -13.17 7.51
CA ARG A 202 2.86 -12.47 6.37
C ARG A 202 1.46 -12.94 6.05
N PHE A 203 0.56 -12.00 5.82
CA PHE A 203 -0.85 -12.26 5.48
C PHE A 203 -1.01 -13.19 4.27
N TYR A 204 -0.24 -12.99 3.20
CA TYR A 204 -0.38 -13.81 1.99
C TYR A 204 0.08 -15.26 2.17
N ALA A 205 0.91 -15.56 3.18
CA ALA A 205 1.29 -16.94 3.48
C ALA A 205 0.10 -17.78 3.93
N ALA A 206 -0.98 -17.16 4.42
CA ALA A 206 -2.22 -17.83 4.81
C ALA A 206 -3.18 -18.03 3.62
N ILE A 207 -2.90 -17.48 2.44
CA ILE A 207 -3.79 -17.59 1.27
C ILE A 207 -3.39 -18.82 0.44
N PRO A 208 -4.31 -19.76 0.17
CA PRO A 208 -4.04 -20.90 -0.71
C PRO A 208 -3.52 -20.44 -2.08
N SER A 209 -2.50 -21.13 -2.61
CA SER A 209 -1.78 -20.70 -3.82
C SER A 209 -2.64 -20.71 -5.08
N ASP A 210 -3.67 -21.54 -5.13
CA ASP A 210 -4.67 -21.59 -6.19
C ASP A 210 -5.60 -20.39 -6.16
N ILE A 211 -6.09 -20.01 -4.98
CA ILE A 211 -6.91 -18.79 -4.77
C ILE A 211 -6.10 -17.55 -5.15
N TYR A 212 -4.83 -17.47 -4.70
CA TYR A 212 -3.97 -16.36 -5.06
C TYR A 212 -3.78 -16.25 -6.59
N ARG A 213 -3.47 -17.38 -7.27
CA ARG A 213 -3.27 -17.40 -8.72
C ARG A 213 -4.54 -17.04 -9.49
N ALA A 214 -5.68 -17.59 -9.10
CA ALA A 214 -6.97 -17.31 -9.75
C ALA A 214 -7.34 -15.82 -9.59
N THR A 215 -7.21 -15.27 -8.38
CA THR A 215 -7.50 -13.86 -8.11
C THR A 215 -6.55 -12.95 -8.89
N LEU A 216 -5.26 -13.26 -8.90
CA LEU A 216 -4.26 -12.52 -9.66
C LEU A 216 -4.59 -12.49 -11.16
N GLN A 217 -4.95 -13.65 -11.73
CA GLN A 217 -5.33 -13.72 -13.13
C GLN A 217 -6.58 -12.90 -13.42
N THR A 218 -7.59 -12.99 -12.56
CA THR A 218 -8.83 -12.21 -12.68
C THR A 218 -8.54 -10.71 -12.69
N VAL A 219 -7.68 -10.22 -11.76
CA VAL A 219 -7.29 -8.81 -11.70
C VAL A 219 -6.55 -8.38 -12.97
N LEU A 220 -5.59 -9.17 -13.44
CA LEU A 220 -4.83 -8.82 -14.64
C LEU A 220 -5.70 -8.82 -15.91
N ASP A 221 -6.60 -9.79 -16.05
CA ASP A 221 -7.48 -9.86 -17.21
C ASP A 221 -8.50 -8.71 -17.24
N ARG A 222 -8.96 -8.25 -16.07
CA ARG A 222 -9.89 -7.13 -15.93
C ARG A 222 -9.39 -5.84 -16.59
N TYR A 223 -8.09 -5.57 -16.52
CA TYR A 223 -7.50 -4.29 -17.00
C TYR A 223 -6.61 -4.45 -18.24
N ARG A 224 -6.58 -5.65 -18.84
CA ARG A 224 -5.68 -5.93 -19.96
C ARG A 224 -5.89 -5.00 -21.16
N ALA A 225 -7.16 -4.70 -21.49
CA ALA A 225 -7.50 -3.83 -22.60
C ALA A 225 -7.13 -2.37 -22.31
N ASP A 226 -7.36 -1.91 -21.08
CA ASP A 226 -7.21 -0.51 -20.68
C ASP A 226 -5.73 -0.11 -20.52
N VAL A 227 -4.90 -1.03 -20.03
CA VAL A 227 -3.44 -0.78 -19.86
C VAL A 227 -2.70 -0.72 -21.20
N GLY A 228 -3.30 -1.26 -22.27
CA GLY A 228 -2.73 -1.27 -23.62
C GLY A 228 -1.59 -2.27 -23.78
N PHE A 229 -1.21 -2.48 -25.05
CA PHE A 229 -0.14 -3.43 -25.41
C PHE A 229 1.23 -2.77 -25.24
N SER A 230 2.15 -3.46 -24.56
CA SER A 230 3.50 -2.96 -24.29
C SER A 230 4.53 -4.11 -24.31
N HIS A 231 5.82 -3.76 -24.38
CA HIS A 231 6.91 -4.73 -24.25
C HIS A 231 6.84 -5.57 -22.94
N TRP A 232 6.29 -5.01 -21.86
CA TRP A 232 6.07 -5.73 -20.60
C TRP A 232 5.04 -6.85 -20.77
N MET A 233 3.99 -6.61 -21.56
CA MET A 233 2.99 -7.64 -21.87
C MET A 233 3.59 -8.77 -22.71
N ILE A 234 4.44 -8.43 -23.70
CA ILE A 234 5.19 -9.43 -24.48
C ILE A 234 6.05 -10.28 -23.54
N LEU A 235 6.81 -9.64 -22.66
CA LEU A 235 7.66 -10.33 -21.69
C LEU A 235 6.86 -11.24 -20.77
N ALA A 236 5.69 -10.78 -20.28
CA ALA A 236 4.80 -11.59 -19.45
C ALA A 236 4.30 -12.83 -20.21
N MET A 237 3.89 -12.67 -21.47
CA MET A 237 3.44 -13.78 -22.33
C MET A 237 4.58 -14.79 -22.59
N MET A 238 5.80 -14.30 -22.88
CA MET A 238 6.97 -15.17 -23.08
C MET A 238 7.29 -15.99 -21.82
N ARG A 239 7.25 -15.34 -20.63
CA ARG A 239 7.47 -16.05 -19.36
C ARG A 239 6.44 -17.14 -19.12
N THR A 240 5.16 -16.86 -19.39
CA THR A 240 4.09 -17.85 -19.28
C THR A 240 4.35 -19.05 -20.21
N LYS A 241 4.72 -18.80 -21.46
CA LYS A 241 5.06 -19.86 -22.44
C LYS A 241 6.26 -20.70 -21.99
N LEU A 242 7.23 -20.09 -21.31
CA LEU A 242 8.43 -20.77 -20.80
C LEU A 242 8.22 -21.41 -19.42
N GLY A 243 7.02 -21.38 -18.87
CA GLY A 243 6.73 -21.92 -17.53
C GLY A 243 7.42 -21.15 -16.39
N ILE A 244 7.93 -19.95 -16.66
CA ILE A 244 8.61 -19.12 -15.65
C ILE A 244 7.56 -18.43 -14.80
N ALA A 245 7.52 -18.74 -13.51
CA ALA A 245 6.61 -18.11 -12.58
C ALA A 245 6.74 -16.58 -12.57
N ARG A 246 5.62 -15.88 -12.41
CA ARG A 246 5.62 -14.43 -12.21
C ARG A 246 6.43 -14.11 -10.95
N GLY A 247 7.40 -13.21 -11.08
CA GLY A 247 8.16 -12.75 -9.92
C GLY A 247 7.20 -12.02 -8.95
N THR A 248 6.91 -12.65 -7.83
CA THR A 248 6.30 -11.97 -6.69
C THR A 248 7.43 -11.41 -5.85
N ARG A 249 7.58 -10.09 -5.80
CA ARG A 249 8.22 -9.48 -4.64
C ARG A 249 7.10 -9.35 -3.61
N GLY A 250 7.02 -10.35 -2.75
CA GLY A 250 6.20 -10.27 -1.56
C GLY A 250 6.92 -9.47 -0.49
#